data_7d2e78ef28f6cca9f3e744f5bad5c4f0
#
_entry.id   7d2e78ef28f6cca9f3e744f5bad5c4f0
#
_cell.length_a   1.000
_cell.length_b   1.000
_cell.length_c   1.000
_cell.angle_alpha   90.00
_cell.angle_beta   90.00
_cell.angle_gamma   90.00
#
_symmetry.space_group_name_H-M   'P 1'
#
loop_
_entity.id
_entity.type
_entity.pdbx_description
1 polymer ?
#
loop_
_entity_poly.entity_id
_entity_poly.type
_entity_poly.pdbx_seq_one_letter_code
_entity_poly.pdbx_strand_id
1 'polypeptide(L)'
;MSAKTGWKARAIALFADAGGPWGNRGGGGQNGGGSGGSGPRNPWSAPPGGGGGGPRGPSGFDALLRRLTGRFGGDGDGGPPWRLIRLGGGAVIGLWVLLTSFHSIAPQERGIVTTFGAYSRTLESGIGLTLPSPIERVTKLNVAEIRTIDIPAGNGVENFVLTGDQNIIDLDYSVRWSIADPELFRFQLKDPEETIREVAESAMRAAVSRVDLTGAIGAKRGQIEADVENRMRAILGSYRSGIRIEGVAIKRADPPAAVMDAFKDVTAAQQEAQSMINQANTYSQQVTQRALGEAQAFDKVYVQYKLSPVVTRRRMYYDTMEQVLGKLDKTIIETPNVMPYVAVPPAARKATEPDATVTAQPGAR
;
A
#
# COMPACT_ATOMS: atom_id res chain seq x y z
N MET A 1 -39.58 11.22 17.20
CA MET A 1 -40.41 10.54 16.22
C MET A 1 -39.43 9.92 15.23
N SER A 2 -39.07 8.75 15.44
CA SER A 2 -39.55 7.42 15.07
C SER A 2 -39.25 7.11 13.60
N ALA A 3 -38.21 6.33 13.33
CA ALA A 3 -38.20 5.17 12.45
C ALA A 3 -36.81 4.51 12.44
N LYS A 4 -36.51 3.72 13.47
CA LYS A 4 -35.57 2.61 13.38
C LYS A 4 -36.45 1.38 13.14
N THR A 5 -36.26 0.69 12.02
CA THR A 5 -36.51 -0.78 11.87
C THR A 5 -36.39 -1.11 10.38
N GLY A 6 -35.58 -2.13 10.05
CA GLY A 6 -35.75 -2.78 8.77
C GLY A 6 -34.50 -3.28 8.05
N TRP A 7 -33.46 -3.79 8.75
CA TRP A 7 -32.39 -4.44 8.01
C TRP A 7 -31.82 -5.74 8.62
N LYS A 8 -32.58 -6.42 9.46
CA LYS A 8 -32.19 -7.73 10.01
C LYS A 8 -33.03 -8.92 9.54
N ALA A 9 -33.87 -8.77 8.53
CA ALA A 9 -34.79 -9.83 8.08
C ALA A 9 -34.60 -10.28 6.62
N ARG A 10 -33.43 -10.05 5.99
CA ARG A 10 -33.20 -10.47 4.59
C ARG A 10 -32.02 -11.41 4.35
N ALA A 11 -31.36 -11.89 5.39
CA ALA A 11 -30.20 -12.76 5.25
C ALA A 11 -30.43 -14.26 5.54
N ILE A 12 -31.67 -14.72 5.77
CA ILE A 12 -31.98 -16.14 6.12
C ILE A 12 -32.81 -16.85 5.03
N ALA A 13 -33.13 -16.24 3.92
CA ALA A 13 -34.01 -16.82 2.88
C ALA A 13 -33.29 -17.23 1.58
N LEU A 14 -31.97 -17.49 1.58
CA LEU A 14 -31.22 -17.84 0.37
C LEU A 14 -30.57 -19.24 0.36
N PHE A 15 -30.90 -20.12 1.31
CA PHE A 15 -30.39 -21.48 1.32
C PHE A 15 -31.43 -22.59 1.40
N ALA A 16 -32.66 -22.35 0.97
CA ALA A 16 -33.70 -23.38 0.96
C ALA A 16 -34.39 -23.39 -0.41
N ASP A 17 -33.69 -23.71 -1.46
CA ASP A 17 -34.25 -24.32 -2.67
C ASP A 17 -33.15 -24.65 -3.69
N ALA A 18 -32.63 -25.87 -3.60
CA ALA A 18 -31.91 -26.52 -4.69
C ALA A 18 -32.19 -28.03 -4.59
N GLY A 19 -33.33 -28.40 -5.13
CA GLY A 19 -33.67 -29.82 -5.37
C GLY A 19 -32.72 -30.37 -6.43
N GLY A 20 -31.85 -31.32 -6.03
CA GLY A 20 -31.00 -32.06 -6.94
C GLY A 20 -31.83 -33.02 -7.82
N PRO A 21 -31.34 -33.47 -8.99
CA PRO A 21 -32.07 -34.22 -10.03
C PRO A 21 -32.42 -35.68 -9.66
N TRP A 22 -32.31 -36.10 -8.39
CA TRP A 22 -32.54 -37.47 -7.94
C TRP A 22 -33.57 -37.58 -6.81
N GLY A 23 -34.45 -36.60 -6.61
CA GLY A 23 -35.52 -36.61 -5.63
C GLY A 23 -36.75 -37.34 -6.12
N ASN A 24 -36.96 -38.55 -5.63
CA ASN A 24 -38.11 -39.41 -5.87
C ASN A 24 -39.39 -38.82 -5.26
N ARG A 25 -40.43 -38.57 -6.07
CA ARG A 25 -41.76 -38.22 -5.64
C ARG A 25 -42.52 -39.46 -5.19
N GLY A 26 -42.70 -39.67 -3.94
CA GLY A 26 -43.67 -40.62 -3.38
C GLY A 26 -44.99 -39.90 -3.15
N GLY A 27 -45.98 -40.17 -4.04
CA GLY A 27 -47.34 -39.78 -3.82
C GLY A 27 -48.11 -40.90 -3.14
N GLY A 28 -48.83 -40.61 -2.06
CA GLY A 28 -49.76 -41.48 -1.39
C GLY A 28 -51.07 -41.62 -2.16
N GLY A 29 -51.77 -42.71 -2.02
CA GLY A 29 -53.09 -42.97 -2.56
C GLY A 29 -53.64 -44.33 -2.14
N GLN A 30 -54.70 -44.29 -1.47
CA GLN A 30 -55.57 -45.25 -0.80
C GLN A 30 -56.13 -46.35 -1.69
N ASN A 31 -56.25 -47.53 -1.09
CA ASN A 31 -57.41 -48.44 -1.09
C ASN A 31 -58.02 -48.97 -2.37
N GLY A 32 -58.17 -50.29 -2.43
CA GLY A 32 -59.17 -50.93 -3.25
C GLY A 32 -58.75 -52.30 -3.78
N GLY A 33 -59.40 -53.36 -3.26
CA GLY A 33 -59.20 -54.79 -3.54
C GLY A 33 -59.64 -55.20 -4.96
N GLY A 34 -59.27 -56.39 -5.35
CA GLY A 34 -59.90 -57.10 -6.48
C GLY A 34 -58.94 -57.89 -7.36
N SER A 35 -58.93 -59.18 -7.09
CA SER A 35 -58.86 -60.34 -8.04
C SER A 35 -58.06 -60.27 -9.35
N GLY A 36 -57.16 -61.20 -9.49
CA GLY A 36 -57.04 -62.09 -10.65
C GLY A 36 -56.42 -61.50 -11.92
N GLY A 37 -55.24 -61.94 -12.25
CA GLY A 37 -54.68 -61.76 -13.58
C GLY A 37 -53.25 -62.30 -13.70
N SER A 38 -53.13 -63.48 -14.28
CA SER A 38 -51.91 -64.14 -14.63
C SER A 38 -51.17 -63.34 -15.73
N GLY A 39 -50.12 -62.67 -15.36
CA GLY A 39 -49.14 -62.06 -16.32
C GLY A 39 -47.77 -62.72 -16.20
N PRO A 40 -46.94 -62.68 -17.24
CA PRO A 40 -45.70 -63.48 -17.32
C PRO A 40 -44.70 -63.09 -16.24
N ARG A 41 -44.15 -64.14 -15.62
CA ARG A 41 -43.22 -64.07 -14.51
C ARG A 41 -41.87 -63.42 -14.97
N ASN A 42 -41.48 -62.44 -14.28
CA ASN A 42 -40.16 -61.85 -14.44
C ASN A 42 -39.09 -62.82 -13.90
N PRO A 43 -38.10 -63.26 -14.70
CA PRO A 43 -37.12 -64.29 -14.33
C PRO A 43 -36.13 -63.84 -13.25
N TRP A 44 -36.21 -62.59 -12.78
CA TRP A 44 -35.31 -62.05 -11.78
C TRP A 44 -35.93 -61.75 -10.40
N SER A 45 -37.15 -62.25 -10.17
CA SER A 45 -37.72 -62.16 -8.82
C SER A 45 -37.34 -63.39 -8.01
N ALA A 46 -36.56 -63.21 -6.97
CA ALA A 46 -36.19 -64.26 -6.05
C ALA A 46 -37.46 -64.78 -5.29
N PRO A 47 -37.55 -66.05 -4.98
CA PRO A 47 -38.68 -66.61 -4.26
C PRO A 47 -38.72 -66.17 -2.77
N PRO A 48 -39.87 -65.94 -2.17
CA PRO A 48 -39.98 -65.75 -0.75
C PRO A 48 -39.92 -67.11 -0.05
N GLY A 49 -38.82 -67.33 0.62
CA GLY A 49 -38.65 -68.60 1.32
C GLY A 49 -37.79 -68.49 2.57
N GLY A 50 -38.44 -68.60 3.69
CA GLY A 50 -37.99 -69.36 4.85
C GLY A 50 -36.91 -68.68 5.72
N GLY A 51 -37.35 -68.37 6.94
CA GLY A 51 -36.47 -67.96 8.02
C GLY A 51 -35.35 -68.94 8.32
N GLY A 52 -34.19 -68.39 8.49
CA GLY A 52 -32.98 -69.05 8.92
C GLY A 52 -31.98 -67.99 9.30
N GLY A 53 -31.87 -67.67 10.58
CA GLY A 53 -30.81 -66.75 11.07
C GLY A 53 -29.43 -67.29 10.81
N GLY A 54 -28.85 -66.90 9.65
CA GLY A 54 -27.42 -67.08 9.44
C GLY A 54 -26.65 -65.91 10.01
N PRO A 55 -25.56 -66.14 10.73
CA PRO A 55 -24.76 -65.04 11.26
C PRO A 55 -24.20 -64.21 10.13
N ARG A 56 -24.47 -62.89 10.15
CA ARG A 56 -23.78 -61.94 9.26
C ARG A 56 -22.28 -62.14 9.46
N GLY A 57 -21.60 -62.54 8.40
CA GLY A 57 -20.14 -62.66 8.43
C GLY A 57 -19.51 -61.44 9.00
N PRO A 58 -18.51 -61.58 9.83
CA PRO A 58 -17.86 -60.45 10.48
C PRO A 58 -17.31 -59.55 9.38
N SER A 59 -17.62 -58.25 9.48
CA SER A 59 -16.96 -57.22 8.66
C SER A 59 -15.46 -57.38 8.81
N GLY A 60 -14.70 -57.12 7.73
CA GLY A 60 -13.23 -57.32 7.73
C GLY A 60 -12.52 -56.73 8.95
N PHE A 61 -13.16 -55.76 9.61
CA PHE A 61 -12.69 -55.11 10.84
C PHE A 61 -12.90 -56.05 12.05
N ASP A 62 -14.02 -56.77 12.13
CA ASP A 62 -14.27 -57.80 13.18
C ASP A 62 -13.33 -59.00 13.05
N ALA A 63 -13.00 -59.42 11.84
CA ALA A 63 -12.01 -60.47 11.60
C ALA A 63 -10.58 -60.07 12.01
N LEU A 64 -10.24 -58.80 11.80
CA LEU A 64 -8.94 -58.25 12.21
C LEU A 64 -8.87 -58.09 13.75
N LEU A 65 -9.95 -57.59 14.37
CA LEU A 65 -10.07 -57.52 15.82
C LEU A 65 -10.03 -58.92 16.47
N ARG A 66 -10.71 -59.95 15.91
CA ARG A 66 -10.64 -61.32 16.41
C ARG A 66 -9.24 -61.96 16.21
N ARG A 67 -8.51 -61.61 15.13
CA ARG A 67 -7.10 -62.08 14.97
C ARG A 67 -6.16 -61.45 16.00
N LEU A 68 -6.37 -60.19 16.32
CA LEU A 68 -5.57 -59.50 17.35
C LEU A 68 -5.95 -59.99 18.77
N THR A 69 -7.23 -60.25 19.07
CA THR A 69 -7.69 -60.74 20.37
C THR A 69 -7.45 -62.24 20.55
N GLY A 70 -7.46 -63.05 19.47
CA GLY A 70 -7.22 -64.48 19.51
C GLY A 70 -5.77 -64.89 19.81
N ARG A 71 -4.83 -63.99 19.66
CA ARG A 71 -3.39 -64.26 19.94
C ARG A 71 -3.00 -63.99 21.40
N PHE A 72 -3.91 -63.36 22.19
CA PHE A 72 -3.73 -63.05 23.63
C PHE A 72 -4.75 -63.72 24.52
N GLY A 73 -5.54 -64.66 24.02
CA GLY A 73 -6.50 -65.42 24.78
C GLY A 73 -5.85 -66.62 25.51
N GLY A 74 -5.30 -66.37 26.66
CA GLY A 74 -5.03 -67.42 27.67
C GLY A 74 -6.26 -67.66 28.53
N ASP A 75 -6.57 -68.94 28.69
CA ASP A 75 -7.60 -69.58 29.48
C ASP A 75 -8.04 -68.88 30.79
N GLY A 76 -9.33 -68.77 31.00
CA GLY A 76 -9.85 -68.64 32.38
C GLY A 76 -10.80 -67.48 32.60
N ASP A 77 -12.05 -67.87 32.82
CA ASP A 77 -13.11 -67.21 33.60
C ASP A 77 -13.85 -66.01 32.99
N GLY A 78 -15.14 -66.11 32.85
CA GLY A 78 -16.11 -65.28 32.10
C GLY A 78 -16.30 -63.83 32.53
N GLY A 79 -15.24 -63.04 32.67
CA GLY A 79 -15.30 -61.61 32.88
C GLY A 79 -14.90 -60.83 31.63
N PRO A 80 -15.44 -59.63 31.40
CA PRO A 80 -14.97 -58.80 30.26
C PRO A 80 -13.47 -58.66 30.35
N PRO A 81 -12.74 -58.77 29.22
CA PRO A 81 -11.28 -58.77 29.21
C PRO A 81 -10.72 -57.38 29.59
N TRP A 82 -10.78 -57.11 30.88
CA TRP A 82 -10.36 -55.83 31.48
C TRP A 82 -8.92 -55.44 31.10
N ARG A 83 -8.06 -56.43 30.87
CA ARG A 83 -6.69 -56.22 30.40
C ARG A 83 -6.65 -55.73 28.96
N LEU A 84 -7.51 -56.20 28.05
CA LEU A 84 -7.60 -55.76 26.66
C LEU A 84 -8.24 -54.38 26.56
N ILE A 85 -9.23 -54.08 27.41
CA ILE A 85 -9.83 -52.74 27.49
C ILE A 85 -8.82 -51.74 28.03
N ARG A 86 -7.99 -52.10 29.01
CA ARG A 86 -6.90 -51.25 29.51
C ARG A 86 -5.80 -51.06 28.48
N LEU A 87 -5.39 -52.11 27.76
CA LEU A 87 -4.40 -52.03 26.67
C LEU A 87 -4.96 -51.23 25.50
N GLY A 88 -6.18 -51.42 25.06
CA GLY A 88 -6.83 -50.65 24.01
C GLY A 88 -7.03 -49.19 24.41
N GLY A 89 -7.50 -48.92 25.61
CA GLY A 89 -7.61 -47.57 26.16
C GLY A 89 -6.24 -46.88 26.30
N GLY A 90 -5.24 -47.59 26.75
CA GLY A 90 -3.87 -47.09 26.84
C GLY A 90 -3.27 -46.78 25.47
N ALA A 91 -3.52 -47.63 24.47
CA ALA A 91 -3.07 -47.39 23.09
C ALA A 91 -3.75 -46.16 22.47
N VAL A 92 -5.05 -45.98 22.70
CA VAL A 92 -5.81 -44.79 22.22
C VAL A 92 -5.30 -43.52 22.90
N ILE A 93 -5.07 -43.54 24.21
CA ILE A 93 -4.52 -42.42 24.96
C ILE A 93 -3.09 -42.15 24.51
N GLY A 94 -2.25 -43.17 24.32
CA GLY A 94 -0.89 -43.04 23.83
C GLY A 94 -0.84 -42.41 22.43
N LEU A 95 -1.71 -42.87 21.54
CA LEU A 95 -1.84 -42.30 20.19
C LEU A 95 -2.29 -40.84 20.23
N TRP A 96 -3.27 -40.54 21.08
CA TRP A 96 -3.77 -39.17 21.28
C TRP A 96 -2.67 -38.23 21.83
N VAL A 97 -1.90 -38.68 22.84
CA VAL A 97 -0.75 -37.95 23.36
C VAL A 97 0.29 -37.72 22.26
N LEU A 98 0.59 -38.74 21.49
CA LEU A 98 1.59 -38.66 20.40
C LEU A 98 1.17 -37.65 19.34
N LEU A 99 -0.09 -37.67 18.90
CA LEU A 99 -0.63 -36.75 17.90
C LEU A 99 -0.71 -35.30 18.38
N THR A 100 -0.98 -35.10 19.68
CA THR A 100 -1.11 -33.75 20.26
C THR A 100 0.17 -33.17 20.80
N SER A 101 1.23 -33.99 20.97
CA SER A 101 2.53 -33.52 21.49
C SER A 101 3.50 -33.06 20.44
N PHE A 102 3.31 -33.44 19.17
CA PHE A 102 4.19 -33.02 18.08
C PHE A 102 3.64 -31.80 17.36
N HIS A 103 4.41 -30.71 17.36
CA HIS A 103 4.10 -29.49 16.65
C HIS A 103 5.23 -29.14 15.68
N SER A 104 4.92 -29.04 14.40
CA SER A 104 5.84 -28.49 13.39
C SER A 104 5.65 -26.98 13.29
N ILE A 105 6.73 -26.22 13.46
CA ILE A 105 6.78 -24.76 13.41
C ILE A 105 7.59 -24.36 12.18
N ALA A 106 6.99 -23.56 11.31
CA ALA A 106 7.66 -23.08 10.09
C ALA A 106 8.87 -22.18 10.43
N PRO A 107 9.86 -22.03 9.50
CA PRO A 107 11.06 -21.21 9.75
C PRO A 107 10.76 -19.74 10.07
N GLN A 108 9.66 -19.21 9.58
CA GLN A 108 9.22 -17.83 9.82
C GLN A 108 8.31 -17.67 11.04
N GLU A 109 7.93 -18.76 11.69
CA GLU A 109 7.02 -18.77 12.83
C GLU A 109 7.79 -19.07 14.13
N ARG A 110 7.26 -18.56 15.23
CA ARG A 110 7.60 -18.99 16.58
C ARG A 110 6.34 -19.47 17.31
N GLY A 111 6.49 -20.53 18.08
CA GLY A 111 5.41 -21.09 18.87
C GLY A 111 5.46 -20.60 20.31
N ILE A 112 4.40 -19.94 20.78
CA ILE A 112 4.23 -19.62 22.19
C ILE A 112 3.53 -20.77 22.86
N VAL A 113 4.17 -21.38 23.86
CA VAL A 113 3.60 -22.44 24.67
C VAL A 113 3.01 -21.85 25.95
N THR A 114 1.72 -22.09 26.16
CA THR A 114 1.03 -21.72 27.39
C THR A 114 0.62 -22.98 28.16
N THR A 115 0.95 -23.03 29.42
CA THR A 115 0.55 -24.11 30.36
C THR A 115 -0.58 -23.59 31.23
N PHE A 116 -1.79 -24.15 31.09
CA PHE A 116 -3.00 -23.69 31.78
C PHE A 116 -3.28 -22.17 31.58
N GLY A 117 -2.86 -21.59 30.45
CA GLY A 117 -3.06 -20.18 30.15
C GLY A 117 -1.92 -19.27 30.56
N ALA A 118 -0.97 -19.73 31.38
CA ALA A 118 0.25 -18.98 31.73
C ALA A 118 1.35 -19.24 30.70
N TYR A 119 2.15 -18.25 30.38
CA TYR A 119 3.33 -18.42 29.53
C TYR A 119 4.34 -19.39 30.15
N SER A 120 4.82 -20.32 29.37
CA SER A 120 5.82 -21.30 29.80
C SER A 120 7.15 -21.14 29.06
N ARG A 121 7.12 -21.23 27.73
CA ARG A 121 8.30 -21.13 26.88
C ARG A 121 7.96 -20.75 25.45
N THR A 122 8.93 -20.25 24.71
CA THR A 122 8.82 -20.05 23.27
C THR A 122 9.56 -21.17 22.53
N LEU A 123 8.89 -21.78 21.56
CA LEU A 123 9.47 -22.77 20.65
C LEU A 123 10.03 -22.05 19.42
N GLU A 124 11.25 -22.40 19.07
CA GLU A 124 11.88 -21.96 17.83
C GLU A 124 11.36 -22.77 16.63
N SER A 125 11.75 -22.36 15.42
CA SER A 125 11.43 -23.07 14.18
C SER A 125 11.96 -24.51 14.20
N GLY A 126 11.11 -25.46 13.77
CA GLY A 126 11.45 -26.88 13.74
C GLY A 126 10.38 -27.75 14.37
N ILE A 127 10.78 -28.92 14.89
CA ILE A 127 9.89 -29.85 15.56
C ILE A 127 9.90 -29.54 17.05
N GLY A 128 8.77 -29.05 17.56
CA GLY A 128 8.55 -28.80 18.98
C GLY A 128 7.83 -29.95 19.65
N LEU A 129 8.28 -30.34 20.85
CA LEU A 129 7.65 -31.31 21.70
C LEU A 129 6.96 -30.60 22.86
N THR A 130 5.66 -30.85 23.04
CA THR A 130 4.83 -30.21 24.06
C THR A 130 4.02 -31.26 24.83
N LEU A 131 3.53 -30.90 26.01
CA LEU A 131 2.58 -31.74 26.73
C LEU A 131 1.26 -31.79 25.99
N PRO A 132 0.52 -32.91 26.09
CA PRO A 132 -0.74 -33.08 25.38
C PRO A 132 -1.77 -32.06 25.82
N SER A 133 -2.59 -31.58 24.86
CA SER A 133 -3.76 -30.76 25.18
C SER A 133 -4.69 -31.51 26.17
N PRO A 134 -5.24 -30.88 27.22
CA PRO A 134 -5.39 -29.42 27.44
C PRO A 134 -4.27 -28.77 28.28
N ILE A 135 -3.24 -29.49 28.69
CA ILE A 135 -2.20 -29.00 29.61
C ILE A 135 -1.39 -27.87 28.95
N GLU A 136 -0.84 -28.13 27.76
CA GLU A 136 -0.15 -27.14 26.98
C GLU A 136 -0.92 -26.79 25.71
N ARG A 137 -0.92 -25.50 25.35
CA ARG A 137 -1.46 -24.99 24.12
C ARG A 137 -0.38 -24.20 23.38
N VAL A 138 -0.17 -24.50 22.10
CA VAL A 138 0.77 -23.80 21.24
C VAL A 138 0.04 -22.82 20.34
N THR A 139 0.43 -21.54 20.41
CA THR A 139 -0.03 -20.50 19.48
C THR A 139 1.13 -20.13 18.57
N LYS A 140 0.98 -20.35 17.27
CA LYS A 140 2.00 -19.99 16.26
C LYS A 140 1.83 -18.53 15.86
N LEU A 141 2.92 -17.78 15.83
CA LEU A 141 2.99 -16.39 15.43
C LEU A 141 4.05 -16.24 14.35
N ASN A 142 3.68 -15.61 13.23
CA ASN A 142 4.64 -15.27 12.17
C ASN A 142 5.43 -14.03 12.61
N VAL A 143 6.72 -14.20 12.89
CA VAL A 143 7.63 -13.14 13.36
C VAL A 143 8.43 -12.49 12.22
N ALA A 144 8.61 -13.21 11.11
CA ALA A 144 9.38 -12.71 9.97
C ALA A 144 8.53 -11.84 9.03
N GLU A 145 7.22 -11.84 9.19
CA GLU A 145 6.30 -11.07 8.37
C GLU A 145 6.35 -9.58 8.73
N ILE A 146 6.62 -8.76 7.73
CA ILE A 146 6.49 -7.31 7.86
C ILE A 146 5.03 -6.95 7.58
N ARG A 147 4.37 -6.40 8.57
CA ARG A 147 2.99 -5.95 8.50
C ARG A 147 2.95 -4.46 8.27
N THR A 148 1.93 -4.00 7.55
CA THR A 148 1.71 -2.58 7.27
C THR A 148 0.37 -2.13 7.82
N ILE A 149 0.38 -1.03 8.54
CA ILE A 149 -0.83 -0.34 9.01
C ILE A 149 -0.88 0.99 8.27
N ASP A 150 -1.98 1.23 7.58
CA ASP A 150 -2.27 2.49 6.92
C ASP A 150 -3.06 3.41 7.85
N ILE A 151 -2.67 4.66 7.92
CA ILE A 151 -3.31 5.67 8.74
C ILE A 151 -3.60 6.89 7.86
N PRO A 152 -4.88 7.31 7.79
CA PRO A 152 -6.05 6.77 8.50
C PRO A 152 -6.51 5.40 7.97
N ALA A 153 -7.21 4.66 8.82
CA ALA A 153 -7.79 3.38 8.43
C ALA A 153 -9.03 3.61 7.57
N GLY A 154 -8.92 3.37 6.28
CA GLY A 154 -10.02 3.48 5.32
C GLY A 154 -9.79 4.57 4.27
N ASN A 155 -10.28 4.30 3.04
CA ASN A 155 -10.19 5.25 1.95
C ASN A 155 -11.16 6.41 2.16
N GLY A 156 -10.64 7.65 2.05
CA GLY A 156 -11.47 8.86 2.13
C GLY A 156 -11.72 9.39 3.54
N VAL A 157 -11.03 8.88 4.54
CA VAL A 157 -11.00 9.48 5.89
C VAL A 157 -9.88 10.51 5.91
N GLU A 158 -10.24 11.76 6.15
CA GLU A 158 -9.29 12.86 6.26
C GLU A 158 -8.59 12.82 7.63
N ASN A 159 -7.27 12.98 7.63
CA ASN A 159 -6.45 13.00 8.84
C ASN A 159 -5.73 14.36 8.96
N PHE A 160 -6.41 15.31 9.54
CA PHE A 160 -5.90 16.66 9.69
C PHE A 160 -4.90 16.78 10.86
N VAL A 161 -3.73 17.31 10.53
CA VAL A 161 -2.66 17.59 11.49
C VAL A 161 -2.21 19.04 11.36
N LEU A 162 -1.94 19.67 12.50
CA LEU A 162 -1.45 21.05 12.57
C LEU A 162 0.08 21.07 12.45
N THR A 163 0.60 21.87 11.54
CA THR A 163 2.04 22.15 11.38
C THR A 163 2.54 23.20 12.38
N GLY A 164 3.87 23.38 12.46
CA GLY A 164 4.49 24.36 13.37
C GLY A 164 4.18 25.82 13.04
N ASP A 165 3.83 26.10 11.80
CA ASP A 165 3.42 27.42 11.29
C ASP A 165 1.89 27.60 11.28
N GLN A 166 1.15 26.77 12.07
CA GLN A 166 -0.29 26.85 12.27
C GLN A 166 -1.15 26.57 11.02
N ASN A 167 -0.58 25.90 10.04
CA ASN A 167 -1.33 25.41 8.88
C ASN A 167 -1.88 24.01 9.15
N ILE A 168 -2.97 23.65 8.46
CA ILE A 168 -3.58 22.34 8.54
C ILE A 168 -3.17 21.55 7.29
N ILE A 169 -2.71 20.32 7.49
CA ILE A 169 -2.40 19.38 6.41
C ILE A 169 -3.18 18.09 6.58
N ASP A 170 -3.57 17.49 5.46
CA ASP A 170 -4.12 16.14 5.38
C ASP A 170 -2.99 15.16 5.12
N LEU A 171 -2.82 14.18 6.02
CA LEU A 171 -1.69 13.26 6.01
C LEU A 171 -2.15 11.82 5.92
N ASP A 172 -1.74 11.14 4.84
CA ASP A 172 -1.82 9.70 4.72
C ASP A 172 -0.42 9.10 4.86
N TYR A 173 -0.25 8.16 5.76
CA TYR A 173 1.02 7.49 5.97
C TYR A 173 0.84 6.02 6.33
N SER A 174 1.89 5.25 6.17
CA SER A 174 1.93 3.84 6.52
C SER A 174 3.06 3.54 7.48
N VAL A 175 2.79 2.66 8.43
CA VAL A 175 3.76 2.15 9.39
C VAL A 175 4.01 0.69 9.09
N ARG A 176 5.27 0.35 8.84
CA ARG A 176 5.73 -1.04 8.66
C ARG A 176 6.34 -1.52 9.95
N TRP A 177 5.90 -2.67 10.41
CA TRP A 177 6.32 -3.23 11.67
C TRP A 177 6.41 -4.75 11.62
N SER A 178 7.20 -5.33 12.51
CA SER A 178 7.37 -6.76 12.68
C SER A 178 7.34 -7.14 14.16
N ILE A 179 7.19 -8.42 14.45
CA ILE A 179 7.20 -8.92 15.81
C ILE A 179 8.64 -9.29 16.18
N ALA A 180 9.26 -8.54 17.09
CA ALA A 180 10.60 -8.84 17.60
C ALA A 180 10.58 -9.89 18.69
N ASP A 181 9.65 -9.76 19.64
CA ASP A 181 9.47 -10.67 20.75
C ASP A 181 8.01 -11.13 20.83
N PRO A 182 7.72 -12.37 20.45
CA PRO A 182 6.34 -12.89 20.41
C PRO A 182 5.71 -13.04 21.79
N GLU A 183 6.51 -13.22 22.84
CA GLU A 183 6.04 -13.31 24.22
C GLU A 183 5.45 -11.96 24.67
N LEU A 184 6.26 -10.90 24.58
CA LEU A 184 5.84 -9.55 24.95
C LEU A 184 4.68 -9.08 24.09
N PHE A 185 4.72 -9.34 22.78
CA PHE A 185 3.65 -8.98 21.86
C PHE A 185 2.29 -9.57 22.25
N ARG A 186 2.29 -10.83 22.77
CA ARG A 186 1.05 -11.54 23.08
C ARG A 186 0.48 -11.21 24.45
N PHE A 187 1.35 -10.94 25.42
CA PHE A 187 0.93 -10.86 26.84
C PHE A 187 1.03 -9.46 27.44
N GLN A 188 1.82 -8.55 26.84
CA GLN A 188 2.03 -7.23 27.40
C GLN A 188 0.93 -6.24 26.99
N LEU A 189 0.42 -6.35 25.78
CA LEU A 189 -0.60 -5.46 25.24
C LEU A 189 -1.88 -6.22 24.95
N LYS A 190 -3.02 -5.59 25.24
CA LYS A 190 -4.34 -6.16 24.93
C LYS A 190 -4.59 -6.15 23.42
N ASP A 191 -4.41 -4.98 22.79
CA ASP A 191 -4.62 -4.75 21.37
C ASP A 191 -3.38 -4.07 20.76
N PRO A 192 -2.36 -4.86 20.31
CA PRO A 192 -1.11 -4.32 19.83
C PRO A 192 -1.26 -3.44 18.58
N GLU A 193 -2.15 -3.80 17.65
CA GLU A 193 -2.34 -3.06 16.40
C GLU A 193 -2.96 -1.68 16.66
N GLU A 194 -3.92 -1.58 17.58
CA GLU A 194 -4.51 -0.31 17.97
C GLU A 194 -3.47 0.57 18.72
N THR A 195 -2.68 -0.05 19.60
CA THR A 195 -1.60 0.67 20.28
C THR A 195 -0.56 1.23 19.31
N ILE A 196 -0.19 0.47 18.25
CA ILE A 196 0.71 0.97 17.20
C ILE A 196 0.09 2.18 16.51
N ARG A 197 -1.20 2.14 16.19
CA ARG A 197 -1.91 3.24 15.55
C ARG A 197 -1.91 4.50 16.40
N GLU A 198 -2.31 4.40 17.66
CA GLU A 198 -2.34 5.53 18.59
C GLU A 198 -0.95 6.14 18.82
N VAL A 199 0.07 5.30 18.97
CA VAL A 199 1.46 5.74 19.09
C VAL A 199 1.94 6.41 17.81
N ALA A 200 1.58 5.89 16.65
CA ALA A 200 1.94 6.48 15.36
C ALA A 200 1.30 7.85 15.17
N GLU A 201 0.00 7.99 15.48
CA GLU A 201 -0.70 9.28 15.41
C GLU A 201 -0.10 10.31 16.35
N SER A 202 0.19 9.91 17.60
CA SER A 202 0.84 10.79 18.57
C SER A 202 2.24 11.21 18.13
N ALA A 203 3.05 10.27 17.63
CA ALA A 203 4.39 10.53 17.14
C ALA A 203 4.38 11.43 15.90
N MET A 204 3.47 11.16 14.95
CA MET A 204 3.32 11.95 13.73
C MET A 204 2.90 13.39 14.07
N ARG A 205 1.89 13.59 14.92
CA ARG A 205 1.45 14.90 15.36
C ARG A 205 2.60 15.68 16.02
N ALA A 206 3.38 15.03 16.87
CA ALA A 206 4.52 15.65 17.53
C ALA A 206 5.71 15.96 16.60
N ALA A 207 5.89 15.22 15.49
CA ALA A 207 6.91 15.50 14.50
C ALA A 207 6.50 16.66 13.56
N VAL A 208 5.26 16.61 13.06
CA VAL A 208 4.71 17.61 12.13
C VAL A 208 4.58 18.98 12.77
N SER A 209 4.21 19.05 14.07
CA SER A 209 4.09 20.33 14.80
C SER A 209 5.40 21.12 14.95
N ARG A 210 6.54 20.55 14.54
CA ARG A 210 7.86 21.20 14.57
C ARG A 210 8.32 21.70 13.21
N VAL A 211 7.60 21.37 12.18
CA VAL A 211 7.98 21.62 10.78
C VAL A 211 6.94 22.55 10.15
N ASP A 212 7.40 23.43 9.28
CA ASP A 212 6.57 24.30 8.45
C ASP A 212 5.85 23.50 7.35
N LEU A 213 4.75 24.02 6.85
CA LEU A 213 3.94 23.39 5.80
C LEU A 213 4.76 23.01 4.58
N THR A 214 5.58 23.93 4.07
CA THR A 214 6.41 23.71 2.88
C THR A 214 7.41 22.57 3.08
N GLY A 215 7.99 22.47 4.28
CA GLY A 215 8.89 21.39 4.66
C GLY A 215 8.17 20.05 4.79
N ALA A 216 6.97 20.05 5.35
CA ALA A 216 6.17 18.83 5.53
C ALA A 216 5.72 18.22 4.17
N ILE A 217 5.32 19.07 3.23
CA ILE A 217 4.94 18.64 1.88
C ILE A 217 6.15 18.19 1.05
N GLY A 218 7.33 18.79 1.27
CA GLY A 218 8.49 18.63 0.39
C GLY A 218 9.77 18.13 1.08
N ALA A 219 10.72 19.04 1.25
CA ALA A 219 12.12 18.72 1.54
C ALA A 219 12.38 18.02 2.90
N LYS A 220 11.52 18.24 3.91
CA LYS A 220 11.71 17.67 5.25
C LYS A 220 10.93 16.37 5.50
N ARG A 221 10.26 15.82 4.47
CA ARG A 221 9.47 14.60 4.58
C ARG A 221 10.28 13.43 5.19
N GLY A 222 11.48 13.18 4.69
CA GLY A 222 12.34 12.12 5.20
C GLY A 222 12.81 12.36 6.65
N GLN A 223 12.96 13.63 7.09
CA GLN A 223 13.25 13.96 8.48
C GLN A 223 12.06 13.67 9.39
N ILE A 224 10.85 13.99 8.94
CA ILE A 224 9.62 13.68 9.67
C ILE A 224 9.47 12.18 9.84
N GLU A 225 9.66 11.40 8.76
CA GLU A 225 9.59 9.94 8.80
C GLU A 225 10.58 9.34 9.82
N ALA A 226 11.83 9.80 9.80
CA ALA A 226 12.86 9.36 10.75
C ALA A 226 12.55 9.76 12.20
N ASP A 227 12.06 10.99 12.42
CA ASP A 227 11.66 11.46 13.76
C ASP A 227 10.49 10.65 14.32
N VAL A 228 9.49 10.35 13.50
CA VAL A 228 8.34 9.52 13.88
C VAL A 228 8.80 8.11 14.22
N GLU A 229 9.62 7.50 13.37
CA GLU A 229 10.17 6.17 13.58
C GLU A 229 10.93 6.07 14.91
N ASN A 230 11.82 7.03 15.19
CA ASN A 230 12.59 7.08 16.45
C ASN A 230 11.69 7.24 17.67
N ARG A 231 10.67 8.11 17.60
CA ARG A 231 9.69 8.28 18.67
C ARG A 231 8.87 7.04 18.92
N MET A 232 8.36 6.43 17.86
CA MET A 232 7.61 5.18 17.95
C MET A 232 8.45 4.08 18.60
N ARG A 233 9.73 3.94 18.18
CA ARG A 233 10.66 2.98 18.81
C ARG A 233 10.87 3.26 20.31
N ALA A 234 11.02 4.51 20.69
CA ALA A 234 11.19 4.89 22.07
C ALA A 234 9.95 4.59 22.92
N ILE A 235 8.76 4.94 22.43
CA ILE A 235 7.49 4.74 23.14
C ILE A 235 7.17 3.23 23.25
N LEU A 236 7.18 2.51 22.14
CA LEU A 236 6.90 1.08 22.11
C LEU A 236 7.94 0.26 22.88
N GLY A 237 9.19 0.72 22.89
CA GLY A 237 10.25 0.17 23.74
C GLY A 237 9.99 0.37 25.22
N SER A 238 9.51 1.55 25.65
CA SER A 238 9.13 1.81 27.03
C SER A 238 7.98 0.95 27.52
N TYR A 239 7.05 0.59 26.62
CA TYR A 239 5.93 -0.32 26.89
C TYR A 239 6.34 -1.79 26.89
N ARG A 240 7.58 -2.10 26.49
CA ARG A 240 8.04 -3.49 26.27
C ARG A 240 7.08 -4.26 25.38
N SER A 241 6.67 -3.64 24.28
CA SER A 241 5.62 -4.17 23.40
C SER A 241 6.02 -5.42 22.60
N GLY A 242 7.32 -5.73 22.51
CA GLY A 242 7.82 -6.80 21.64
C GLY A 242 7.69 -6.48 20.14
N ILE A 243 7.42 -5.24 19.77
CA ILE A 243 7.21 -4.77 18.40
C ILE A 243 8.49 -4.08 17.92
N ARG A 244 8.85 -4.33 16.66
CA ARG A 244 9.91 -3.62 15.96
C ARG A 244 9.31 -2.79 14.84
N ILE A 245 9.62 -1.51 14.82
CA ILE A 245 9.26 -0.63 13.70
C ILE A 245 10.33 -0.73 12.63
N GLU A 246 9.93 -1.13 11.44
CA GLU A 246 10.81 -1.29 10.26
C GLU A 246 10.89 0.01 9.45
N GLY A 247 9.89 0.88 9.57
CA GLY A 247 9.89 2.19 8.94
C GLY A 247 8.51 2.81 8.89
N VAL A 248 8.51 4.12 8.70
CA VAL A 248 7.31 4.93 8.46
C VAL A 248 7.45 5.58 7.10
N ALA A 249 6.39 5.61 6.30
CA ALA A 249 6.39 6.26 5.00
C ALA A 249 5.14 7.13 4.86
N ILE A 250 5.33 8.40 4.54
CA ILE A 250 4.26 9.33 4.23
C ILE A 250 3.83 9.08 2.78
N LYS A 251 2.56 8.73 2.57
CA LYS A 251 1.99 8.50 1.24
C LYS A 251 1.55 9.81 0.59
N ARG A 252 0.83 10.63 1.36
CA ARG A 252 0.29 11.89 0.91
C ARG A 252 0.41 12.94 2.03
N ALA A 253 0.77 14.15 1.66
CA ALA A 253 0.81 15.29 2.55
C ALA A 253 0.38 16.52 1.74
N ASP A 254 -0.88 16.88 1.84
CA ASP A 254 -1.50 17.96 1.05
C ASP A 254 -2.26 18.93 1.96
N PRO A 255 -2.43 20.18 1.55
CA PRO A 255 -3.39 21.07 2.18
C PRO A 255 -4.82 20.54 2.01
N PRO A 256 -5.76 20.88 2.90
CA PRO A 256 -7.16 20.51 2.76
C PRO A 256 -7.72 20.94 1.40
N ALA A 257 -8.59 20.11 0.81
CA ALA A 257 -9.15 20.34 -0.52
C ALA A 257 -9.82 21.73 -0.67
N ALA A 258 -10.41 22.25 0.40
CA ALA A 258 -11.09 23.55 0.42
C ALA A 258 -10.15 24.74 0.16
N VAL A 259 -8.86 24.62 0.44
CA VAL A 259 -7.86 25.70 0.31
C VAL A 259 -6.80 25.43 -0.75
N MET A 260 -6.88 24.30 -1.43
CA MET A 260 -5.91 23.84 -2.43
C MET A 260 -5.66 24.89 -3.52
N ASP A 261 -6.70 25.51 -4.05
CA ASP A 261 -6.56 26.49 -5.13
C ASP A 261 -5.89 27.78 -4.67
N ALA A 262 -6.19 28.25 -3.45
CA ALA A 262 -5.49 29.38 -2.87
C ALA A 262 -3.99 29.12 -2.65
N PHE A 263 -3.61 27.91 -2.25
CA PHE A 263 -2.21 27.50 -2.13
C PHE A 263 -1.49 27.44 -3.47
N LYS A 264 -2.17 27.00 -4.55
CA LYS A 264 -1.61 27.02 -5.91
C LYS A 264 -1.33 28.45 -6.36
N ASP A 265 -2.26 29.37 -6.11
CA ASP A 265 -2.11 30.79 -6.47
C ASP A 265 -0.93 31.42 -5.73
N VAL A 266 -0.79 31.17 -4.43
CA VAL A 266 0.36 31.67 -3.63
C VAL A 266 1.67 31.08 -4.16
N THR A 267 1.70 29.79 -4.47
CA THR A 267 2.89 29.12 -4.99
C THR A 267 3.26 29.68 -6.37
N ALA A 268 2.29 29.92 -7.24
CA ALA A 268 2.49 30.52 -8.55
C ALA A 268 3.06 31.95 -8.43
N ALA A 269 2.49 32.77 -7.54
CA ALA A 269 2.98 34.12 -7.26
C ALA A 269 4.42 34.12 -6.71
N GLN A 270 4.75 33.18 -5.83
CA GLN A 270 6.12 33.03 -5.32
C GLN A 270 7.10 32.63 -6.43
N GLN A 271 6.72 31.71 -7.30
CA GLN A 271 7.54 31.30 -8.46
C GLN A 271 7.73 32.46 -9.44
N GLU A 272 6.70 33.25 -9.70
CA GLU A 272 6.78 34.44 -10.55
C GLU A 272 7.73 35.49 -9.95
N ALA A 273 7.60 35.79 -8.67
CA ALA A 273 8.50 36.69 -7.95
C ALA A 273 9.96 36.23 -8.03
N GLN A 274 10.22 34.92 -7.79
CA GLN A 274 11.56 34.36 -7.91
C GLN A 274 12.10 34.43 -9.35
N SER A 275 11.24 34.18 -10.33
CA SER A 275 11.59 34.32 -11.77
C SER A 275 11.99 35.76 -12.12
N MET A 276 11.24 36.75 -11.63
CA MET A 276 11.57 38.17 -11.85
C MET A 276 12.91 38.56 -11.21
N ILE A 277 13.17 38.08 -9.99
CA ILE A 277 14.47 38.28 -9.32
C ILE A 277 15.60 37.67 -10.14
N ASN A 278 15.44 36.44 -10.62
CA ASN A 278 16.45 35.75 -11.42
C ASN A 278 16.68 36.47 -12.76
N GLN A 279 15.63 36.96 -13.43
CA GLN A 279 15.74 37.75 -14.65
C GLN A 279 16.45 39.06 -14.40
N ALA A 280 16.15 39.78 -13.32
CA ALA A 280 16.83 41.01 -12.95
C ALA A 280 18.33 40.79 -12.68
N ASN A 281 18.66 39.71 -11.97
CA ASN A 281 20.07 39.34 -11.72
C ASN A 281 20.79 38.99 -13.01
N THR A 282 20.15 38.25 -13.91
CA THR A 282 20.71 37.91 -15.23
C THR A 282 20.93 39.13 -16.06
N TYR A 283 19.97 40.04 -16.11
CA TYR A 283 20.08 41.30 -16.82
C TYR A 283 21.23 42.18 -16.25
N SER A 284 21.31 42.31 -14.93
CA SER A 284 22.41 43.02 -14.27
C SER A 284 23.77 42.46 -14.62
N GLN A 285 23.91 41.13 -14.60
CA GLN A 285 25.13 40.44 -15.00
C GLN A 285 25.46 40.67 -16.48
N GLN A 286 24.46 40.56 -17.37
CA GLN A 286 24.66 40.82 -18.81
C GLN A 286 25.15 42.25 -19.10
N VAL A 287 24.51 43.25 -18.45
CA VAL A 287 24.93 44.66 -18.61
C VAL A 287 26.33 44.85 -18.08
N THR A 288 26.66 44.31 -16.92
CA THR A 288 28.00 44.41 -16.32
C THR A 288 29.06 43.74 -17.21
N GLN A 289 28.81 42.51 -17.66
CA GLN A 289 29.74 41.79 -18.54
C GLN A 289 29.90 42.46 -19.89
N ARG A 290 28.82 43.03 -20.45
CA ARG A 290 28.88 43.80 -21.69
C ARG A 290 29.73 45.06 -21.55
N ALA A 291 29.49 45.83 -20.46
CA ALA A 291 30.28 47.03 -20.20
C ALA A 291 31.77 46.71 -19.97
N LEU A 292 32.07 45.64 -19.23
CA LEU A 292 33.45 45.16 -19.06
C LEU A 292 34.08 44.71 -20.39
N GLY A 293 33.30 44.00 -21.21
CA GLY A 293 33.75 43.58 -22.54
C GLY A 293 34.05 44.79 -23.47
N GLU A 294 33.17 45.78 -23.47
CA GLU A 294 33.36 47.03 -24.24
C GLU A 294 34.58 47.82 -23.74
N ALA A 295 34.77 47.94 -22.42
CA ALA A 295 35.94 48.57 -21.81
C ALA A 295 37.24 47.86 -22.18
N GLN A 296 37.28 46.53 -22.09
CA GLN A 296 38.45 45.74 -22.47
C GLN A 296 38.74 45.81 -23.99
N ALA A 297 37.70 45.85 -24.82
CA ALA A 297 37.87 46.03 -26.26
C ALA A 297 38.47 47.41 -26.56
N PHE A 298 37.96 48.46 -25.88
CA PHE A 298 38.53 49.81 -26.02
C PHE A 298 40.00 49.86 -25.58
N ASP A 299 40.35 49.28 -24.43
CA ASP A 299 41.73 49.25 -23.95
C ASP A 299 42.67 48.57 -24.93
N LYS A 300 42.24 47.45 -25.54
CA LYS A 300 43.02 46.75 -26.57
C LYS A 300 43.24 47.67 -27.83
N VAL A 301 42.21 48.34 -28.29
CA VAL A 301 42.29 49.29 -29.41
C VAL A 301 43.16 50.45 -29.04
N TYR A 302 43.06 50.98 -27.82
CA TYR A 302 43.88 52.10 -27.32
C TYR A 302 45.38 51.76 -27.27
N VAL A 303 45.72 50.53 -26.82
CA VAL A 303 47.13 50.06 -26.87
C VAL A 303 47.67 50.07 -28.32
N GLN A 304 46.87 49.51 -29.25
CA GLN A 304 47.26 49.53 -30.69
C GLN A 304 47.37 50.97 -31.28
N TYR A 305 46.46 51.87 -30.87
CA TYR A 305 46.49 53.27 -31.25
C TYR A 305 47.78 53.97 -30.79
N LYS A 306 48.23 53.71 -29.55
CA LYS A 306 49.50 54.26 -29.06
C LYS A 306 50.70 53.82 -29.89
N LEU A 307 50.72 52.61 -30.41
CA LEU A 307 51.81 52.08 -31.23
C LEU A 307 51.80 52.63 -32.64
N SER A 308 50.65 52.86 -33.27
CA SER A 308 50.51 53.34 -34.65
C SER A 308 49.24 54.14 -34.86
N PRO A 309 49.22 55.46 -34.52
CA PRO A 309 47.99 56.26 -34.49
C PRO A 309 47.31 56.40 -35.84
N VAL A 310 48.12 56.64 -36.91
CA VAL A 310 47.60 56.89 -38.25
C VAL A 310 46.95 55.64 -38.85
N VAL A 311 47.59 54.50 -38.69
CA VAL A 311 47.12 53.24 -39.26
C VAL A 311 45.82 52.77 -38.52
N THR A 312 45.84 52.83 -37.19
CA THR A 312 44.69 52.41 -36.38
C THR A 312 43.48 53.30 -36.67
N ARG A 313 43.63 54.66 -36.77
CA ARG A 313 42.51 55.54 -37.08
C ARG A 313 41.93 55.28 -38.48
N ARG A 314 42.77 54.97 -39.46
CA ARG A 314 42.32 54.65 -40.81
C ARG A 314 41.55 53.33 -40.85
N ARG A 315 42.05 52.34 -40.13
CA ARG A 315 41.37 51.02 -40.00
C ARG A 315 39.99 51.16 -39.31
N MET A 316 39.93 51.86 -38.20
CA MET A 316 38.64 52.08 -37.47
C MET A 316 37.63 52.83 -38.35
N TYR A 317 38.14 53.82 -39.19
CA TYR A 317 37.26 54.50 -40.14
C TYR A 317 36.66 53.51 -41.15
N TYR A 318 37.51 52.69 -41.76
CA TYR A 318 37.00 51.68 -42.72
C TYR A 318 36.08 50.68 -42.12
N ASP A 319 36.40 50.16 -40.95
CA ASP A 319 35.52 49.18 -40.20
C ASP A 319 34.18 49.84 -39.89
N THR A 320 34.17 51.13 -39.48
CA THR A 320 32.89 51.81 -39.18
C THR A 320 32.12 52.09 -40.47
N MET A 321 32.79 52.52 -41.55
CA MET A 321 32.13 52.74 -42.82
C MET A 321 31.59 51.48 -43.45
N GLU A 322 32.25 50.32 -43.29
CA GLU A 322 31.77 49.02 -43.71
C GLU A 322 30.49 48.63 -42.97
N GLN A 323 30.47 48.82 -41.65
CA GLN A 323 29.28 48.54 -40.83
C GLN A 323 28.08 49.44 -41.18
N VAL A 324 28.32 50.73 -41.42
CA VAL A 324 27.30 51.71 -41.84
C VAL A 324 26.79 51.40 -43.22
N LEU A 325 27.73 51.24 -44.18
CA LEU A 325 27.37 50.93 -45.55
C LEU A 325 26.72 49.57 -45.75
N GLY A 326 27.05 48.56 -44.86
CA GLY A 326 26.42 47.26 -44.88
C GLY A 326 24.96 47.30 -44.49
N LYS A 327 24.52 48.27 -43.70
CA LYS A 327 23.13 48.43 -43.23
C LYS A 327 22.28 49.32 -44.14
N LEU A 328 22.88 49.98 -45.15
CA LEU A 328 22.17 50.85 -46.08
C LEU A 328 21.89 50.13 -47.39
N ASP A 329 20.66 50.23 -47.88
CA ASP A 329 20.36 49.86 -49.26
C ASP A 329 21.05 50.81 -50.19
N LYS A 330 22.11 50.33 -50.88
CA LYS A 330 22.93 51.11 -51.77
C LYS A 330 22.87 50.60 -53.20
N THR A 331 22.71 51.54 -54.13
CA THR A 331 22.81 51.29 -55.57
C THR A 331 24.09 51.89 -56.07
N ILE A 332 25.04 51.11 -56.63
CA ILE A 332 26.27 51.56 -57.23
C ILE A 332 26.01 51.73 -58.73
N ILE A 333 26.17 52.94 -59.21
CA ILE A 333 26.01 53.28 -60.65
C ILE A 333 27.39 53.54 -61.22
N GLU A 334 27.88 52.65 -62.09
CA GLU A 334 29.21 52.71 -62.69
C GLU A 334 29.27 53.46 -64.05
N THR A 335 28.16 53.92 -64.59
CA THR A 335 28.14 54.54 -65.94
C THR A 335 28.17 56.06 -65.88
N PRO A 336 29.09 56.72 -66.61
CA PRO A 336 29.35 58.19 -66.52
C PRO A 336 28.26 59.06 -67.13
N ASN A 337 27.14 58.56 -67.66
CA ASN A 337 26.15 59.37 -68.35
C ASN A 337 24.71 59.01 -68.15
N VAL A 338 24.38 58.48 -66.99
CA VAL A 338 22.99 58.13 -66.63
C VAL A 338 22.52 59.06 -65.51
N MET A 339 21.45 59.85 -65.78
CA MET A 339 20.73 60.48 -64.65
C MET A 339 20.14 59.44 -63.72
N PRO A 340 20.53 59.37 -62.44
CA PRO A 340 20.06 58.39 -61.55
C PRO A 340 18.62 58.72 -61.15
N TYR A 341 17.68 58.07 -61.78
CA TYR A 341 16.30 58.04 -61.28
C TYR A 341 16.18 56.87 -60.30
N VAL A 342 16.39 57.14 -59.00
CA VAL A 342 16.11 56.18 -57.94
C VAL A 342 14.65 56.37 -57.59
N ALA A 343 13.83 55.43 -58.01
CA ALA A 343 12.49 55.32 -57.47
C ALA A 343 12.59 54.89 -55.97
N VAL A 344 12.50 55.88 -55.09
CA VAL A 344 12.37 55.57 -53.62
C VAL A 344 11.00 54.96 -53.42
N PRO A 345 10.90 53.65 -53.11
CA PRO A 345 9.62 53.10 -52.78
C PRO A 345 9.07 53.87 -51.58
N PRO A 346 7.79 54.26 -51.59
CA PRO A 346 7.19 54.93 -50.45
C PRO A 346 7.45 54.02 -49.20
N ALA A 347 8.12 54.63 -48.21
CA ALA A 347 8.44 53.95 -46.98
C ALA A 347 7.17 53.20 -46.52
N ALA A 348 7.22 51.88 -46.57
CA ALA A 348 6.14 51.05 -46.03
C ALA A 348 5.99 51.47 -44.57
N ARG A 349 4.98 52.28 -44.28
CA ARG A 349 4.55 52.51 -42.91
C ARG A 349 4.29 51.13 -42.35
N LYS A 350 5.17 50.65 -41.45
CA LYS A 350 4.84 49.54 -40.59
C LYS A 350 3.49 49.88 -39.98
N ALA A 351 2.46 49.24 -40.47
CA ALA A 351 1.17 49.26 -39.79
C ALA A 351 1.44 48.79 -38.38
N THR A 352 1.37 49.70 -37.43
CA THR A 352 1.29 49.36 -36.03
C THR A 352 0.06 48.50 -35.92
N GLU A 353 0.25 47.24 -35.74
CA GLU A 353 -0.81 46.27 -35.44
C GLU A 353 -1.64 46.86 -34.28
N PRO A 354 -2.92 47.05 -34.43
CA PRO A 354 -3.72 47.55 -33.31
C PRO A 354 -3.69 46.48 -32.20
N ASP A 355 -3.22 46.95 -31.06
CA ASP A 355 -3.21 46.27 -29.77
C ASP A 355 -4.49 45.46 -29.60
N ALA A 356 -4.32 44.16 -29.31
CA ALA A 356 -5.42 43.23 -29.16
C ALA A 356 -6.37 43.79 -28.12
N THR A 357 -7.57 44.08 -28.55
CA THR A 357 -8.71 44.43 -27.71
C THR A 357 -8.87 43.36 -26.66
N VAL A 358 -8.61 43.72 -25.42
CA VAL A 358 -9.03 42.95 -24.23
C VAL A 358 -10.52 42.93 -24.24
N THR A 359 -11.10 41.82 -24.69
CA THR A 359 -12.54 41.56 -24.58
C THR A 359 -12.82 41.22 -23.14
N ALA A 360 -13.25 42.22 -22.38
CA ALA A 360 -13.86 42.01 -21.06
C ALA A 360 -15.10 41.15 -21.23
N GLN A 361 -15.09 39.95 -20.73
CA GLN A 361 -16.25 39.09 -20.59
C GLN A 361 -17.12 39.64 -19.46
N PRO A 362 -18.37 39.97 -19.66
CA PRO A 362 -19.27 40.37 -18.58
C PRO A 362 -19.68 39.14 -17.80
N GLY A 363 -19.54 39.22 -16.48
CA GLY A 363 -19.91 38.18 -15.52
C GLY A 363 -21.35 37.71 -15.71
N ALA A 364 -21.50 36.39 -15.58
CA ALA A 364 -22.80 35.76 -15.36
C ALA A 364 -22.93 35.44 -13.88
N ARG A 365 -24.10 35.72 -13.39
CA ARG A 365 -24.64 35.64 -12.02
C ARG A 365 -24.57 34.24 -11.43
#